data_7346bfe443a522db1194bc596b565ea6
#
_entry.id   7346bfe443a522db1194bc596b565ea6
#
_cell.length_a   1.000
_cell.length_b   1.000
_cell.length_c   1.000
_cell.angle_alpha   90.00
_cell.angle_beta   90.00
_cell.angle_gamma   90.00
#
_symmetry.space_group_name_H-M   'P 1'
#
loop_
_entity.id
_entity.type
_entity.pdbx_description
1 polymer ?
#
loop_
_entity_poly.entity_id
_entity_poly.type
_entity_poly.pdbx_seq_one_letter_code
_entity_poly.pdbx_strand_id
1 'polypeptide(L)'
;MNRPGRRSGLLALTAAVFVLAGCSAPPVTDPSVTRTPTPAPRPTGTSAAVAAIPWQPSGSTTVLETGLDAPWSVVRLPTGSALISERDSGLIRERLPQGGLRDVGTVPGVVHQGESGLLGLAVREGSAPADLYAYLTTADDNRVVRMPLSGVPGSYALGAPAPVLTGLPKASNHDGGRIAFGPDGMLYVTVGDASNPSSAQDVASLGGKILRLTPDGQVPADNPFPGSPVWTYGHRNPQGIGWDSRGTMWASEFGQNTWDELNLIRPGSNYGWPVVEGIGGDPKYTDPVTQWHTDEASPSGLAVVGDTIFIAALRGQRLWTAWSTAGNAPVTVAPFFEGEFGRLRDAVAVGDRVWVITNNTDGRGSPRAGDDRLIEVTLTPADAARRPG
;
A
#
# COMPACT_ATOMS: atom_id res chain seq x y z
N MET A 1 -10.92 -35.13 59.00
CA MET A 1 -11.55 -34.55 60.18
C MET A 1 -11.98 -33.12 59.86
N ASN A 2 -13.28 -32.86 60.06
CA ASN A 2 -14.03 -31.60 60.15
C ASN A 2 -14.13 -30.64 58.90
N ARG A 3 -15.24 -30.76 58.22
CA ARG A 3 -16.09 -29.63 57.81
C ARG A 3 -16.89 -29.15 59.04
N PRO A 4 -17.47 -27.91 59.15
CA PRO A 4 -18.57 -27.42 58.30
C PRO A 4 -18.56 -25.87 58.10
N GLY A 5 -19.35 -25.29 57.27
CA GLY A 5 -20.63 -24.65 57.52
C GLY A 5 -21.09 -23.68 56.42
N ARG A 6 -22.21 -24.00 55.83
CA ARG A 6 -23.05 -23.11 54.97
C ARG A 6 -23.70 -22.00 55.81
N ARG A 7 -23.78 -20.77 55.24
CA ARG A 7 -24.85 -19.84 55.62
C ARG A 7 -25.47 -19.22 54.34
N SER A 8 -26.72 -19.53 54.17
CA SER A 8 -27.64 -18.91 53.21
C SER A 8 -28.11 -17.55 53.71
N GLY A 9 -28.09 -16.53 52.91
CA GLY A 9 -28.68 -15.21 53.17
C GLY A 9 -29.73 -14.91 52.10
N LEU A 10 -31.01 -14.94 52.51
CA LEU A 10 -32.17 -14.50 51.73
C LEU A 10 -32.20 -12.97 51.76
N LEU A 11 -32.35 -12.30 50.59
CA LEU A 11 -32.75 -10.89 50.54
C LEU A 11 -34.03 -10.76 49.71
N ALA A 12 -35.01 -10.09 50.34
CA ALA A 12 -36.38 -9.91 49.89
C ALA A 12 -36.47 -8.84 48.77
N LEU A 13 -37.35 -9.14 47.85
CA LEU A 13 -37.78 -8.21 46.79
C LEU A 13 -38.88 -7.31 47.36
N THR A 14 -38.71 -5.98 47.34
CA THR A 14 -39.80 -5.00 47.53
C THR A 14 -40.15 -4.39 46.20
N ALA A 15 -41.39 -4.60 45.74
CA ALA A 15 -41.97 -3.98 44.56
C ALA A 15 -42.62 -2.65 44.96
N ALA A 16 -42.27 -1.55 44.31
CA ALA A 16 -42.93 -0.26 44.45
C ALA A 16 -43.86 -0.07 43.20
N VAL A 17 -45.14 0.07 43.52
CA VAL A 17 -46.16 0.40 42.51
C VAL A 17 -46.30 1.92 42.44
N PHE A 18 -46.09 2.51 41.25
CA PHE A 18 -46.41 3.91 40.97
C PHE A 18 -47.73 3.98 40.23
N VAL A 19 -48.72 4.65 40.83
CA VAL A 19 -49.99 5.00 40.23
C VAL A 19 -49.83 6.30 39.46
N LEU A 20 -50.05 6.30 38.15
CA LEU A 20 -50.11 7.46 37.30
C LEU A 20 -51.55 7.96 37.20
N ALA A 21 -51.83 9.15 37.75
CA ALA A 21 -53.06 9.87 37.55
C ALA A 21 -53.05 10.56 36.18
N GLY A 22 -54.03 10.25 35.35
CA GLY A 22 -54.25 10.86 34.06
C GLY A 22 -54.94 12.23 34.18
N CYS A 23 -54.40 13.25 33.50
CA CYS A 23 -55.16 14.46 33.15
C CYS A 23 -55.38 14.49 31.65
N SER A 24 -56.63 14.38 31.24
CA SER A 24 -57.07 14.50 29.87
C SER A 24 -57.27 15.99 29.53
N ALA A 25 -56.64 16.49 28.48
CA ALA A 25 -56.89 17.78 27.83
C ALA A 25 -57.65 17.55 26.50
N PRO A 26 -58.53 18.46 26.07
CA PRO A 26 -59.38 18.29 24.88
C PRO A 26 -58.58 18.50 23.59
N PRO A 27 -59.05 17.94 22.45
CA PRO A 27 -58.32 18.03 21.18
C PRO A 27 -58.47 19.41 20.55
N VAL A 28 -57.37 20.01 20.19
CA VAL A 28 -57.30 21.17 19.30
C VAL A 28 -57.25 20.66 17.86
N THR A 29 -58.25 21.01 17.08
CA THR A 29 -58.32 20.73 15.63
C THR A 29 -57.57 21.84 14.90
N ASP A 30 -56.41 21.49 14.33
CA ASP A 30 -55.64 22.38 13.44
C ASP A 30 -55.90 21.97 11.98
N PRO A 31 -56.23 22.93 11.08
CA PRO A 31 -56.54 22.59 9.69
C PRO A 31 -55.25 22.21 8.93
N SER A 32 -55.21 20.98 8.50
CA SER A 32 -54.13 20.42 7.66
C SER A 32 -54.03 21.15 6.32
N VAL A 33 -53.03 22.04 6.19
CA VAL A 33 -52.59 22.52 4.88
C VAL A 33 -51.62 21.49 4.32
N THR A 34 -52.11 20.65 3.43
CA THR A 34 -51.26 19.73 2.65
C THR A 34 -50.44 20.55 1.65
N ARG A 35 -49.21 20.86 2.02
CA ARG A 35 -48.20 21.36 1.05
C ARG A 35 -47.60 20.15 0.36
N THR A 36 -47.93 19.98 -0.91
CA THR A 36 -47.20 19.09 -1.82
C THR A 36 -45.77 19.61 -1.96
N PRO A 37 -44.73 18.82 -1.66
CA PRO A 37 -43.37 19.25 -1.86
C PRO A 37 -43.10 19.41 -3.37
N THR A 38 -42.79 20.62 -3.78
CA THR A 38 -42.25 20.90 -5.12
C THR A 38 -40.90 20.19 -5.24
N PRO A 39 -40.69 19.31 -6.26
CA PRO A 39 -39.39 18.69 -6.47
C PRO A 39 -38.32 19.76 -6.68
N ALA A 40 -37.24 19.70 -5.91
CA ALA A 40 -36.06 20.51 -6.16
C ALA A 40 -35.56 20.29 -7.59
N PRO A 41 -35.13 21.33 -8.32
CA PRO A 41 -34.57 21.15 -9.65
C PRO A 41 -33.35 20.25 -9.56
N ARG A 42 -33.39 19.13 -10.28
CA ARG A 42 -32.27 18.23 -10.48
C ARG A 42 -31.16 19.02 -11.17
N PRO A 43 -29.94 19.04 -10.66
CA PRO A 43 -28.84 19.68 -11.38
C PRO A 43 -28.59 18.90 -12.68
N THR A 44 -29.08 19.38 -13.80
CA THR A 44 -28.71 18.96 -15.13
C THR A 44 -27.41 19.67 -15.51
N GLY A 45 -26.33 19.11 -15.06
CA GLY A 45 -24.98 19.54 -15.39
C GLY A 45 -24.08 18.33 -15.33
N THR A 46 -24.18 17.42 -16.31
CA THR A 46 -23.09 16.52 -16.66
C THR A 46 -21.99 17.39 -17.25
N SER A 47 -21.17 18.00 -16.38
CA SER A 47 -19.82 18.37 -16.80
C SER A 47 -19.19 17.06 -17.29
N ALA A 48 -19.02 16.93 -18.59
CA ALA A 48 -18.20 15.87 -19.14
C ALA A 48 -16.82 16.04 -18.45
N ALA A 49 -16.46 15.08 -17.60
CA ALA A 49 -15.13 15.05 -17.00
C ALA A 49 -14.16 15.11 -18.17
N VAL A 50 -13.39 16.19 -18.27
CA VAL A 50 -12.31 16.28 -19.26
C VAL A 50 -11.45 15.06 -18.99
N ALA A 51 -11.34 14.15 -19.97
CA ALA A 51 -10.56 12.94 -19.84
C ALA A 51 -9.14 13.37 -19.46
N ALA A 52 -8.66 12.92 -18.32
CA ALA A 52 -7.32 13.23 -17.85
C ALA A 52 -6.33 12.77 -18.94
N ILE A 53 -5.44 13.68 -19.37
CA ILE A 53 -4.39 13.36 -20.32
C ILE A 53 -3.39 12.48 -19.56
N PRO A 54 -3.14 11.23 -20.01
CA PRO A 54 -2.18 10.37 -19.33
C PRO A 54 -0.76 10.94 -19.45
N TRP A 55 0.08 10.62 -18.49
CA TRP A 55 1.49 10.97 -18.50
C TRP A 55 2.33 9.79 -18.97
N GLN A 56 3.45 10.08 -19.62
CA GLN A 56 4.41 9.08 -20.08
C GLN A 56 5.85 9.60 -19.90
N PRO A 57 6.86 8.71 -19.82
CA PRO A 57 8.25 9.12 -19.89
C PRO A 57 8.54 9.89 -21.18
N SER A 58 9.24 11.01 -21.08
CA SER A 58 9.66 11.82 -22.24
C SER A 58 10.84 11.21 -23.01
N GLY A 59 11.47 10.18 -22.44
CA GLY A 59 12.74 9.60 -22.85
C GLY A 59 13.96 10.23 -22.18
N SER A 60 13.79 11.35 -21.46
CA SER A 60 14.90 11.99 -20.73
C SER A 60 14.99 11.43 -19.31
N THR A 61 16.21 11.02 -18.94
CA THR A 61 16.52 10.50 -17.61
C THR A 61 17.78 11.16 -17.03
N THR A 62 17.87 11.21 -15.70
CA THR A 62 19.05 11.70 -14.98
C THR A 62 19.40 10.73 -13.85
N VAL A 63 20.61 10.22 -13.82
CA VAL A 63 21.11 9.45 -12.68
C VAL A 63 21.35 10.42 -11.53
N LEU A 64 20.59 10.25 -10.45
CA LEU A 64 20.68 11.10 -9.27
C LEU A 64 21.73 10.60 -8.28
N GLU A 65 21.79 9.28 -8.07
CA GLU A 65 22.74 8.62 -7.17
C GLU A 65 23.15 7.27 -7.73
N THR A 66 24.32 6.79 -7.29
CA THR A 66 24.91 5.50 -7.65
C THR A 66 25.45 4.79 -6.41
N GLY A 67 25.74 3.49 -6.51
CA GLY A 67 26.40 2.73 -5.44
C GLY A 67 25.46 2.43 -4.26
N LEU A 68 24.17 2.25 -4.53
CA LEU A 68 23.23 1.65 -3.58
C LEU A 68 23.43 0.13 -3.59
N ASP A 69 23.13 -0.53 -2.46
CA ASP A 69 23.27 -1.97 -2.31
C ASP A 69 21.90 -2.63 -2.05
N ALA A 70 21.44 -3.40 -3.02
CA ALA A 70 20.11 -4.04 -3.02
C ALA A 70 18.99 -3.11 -2.48
N PRO A 71 18.85 -1.86 -3.01
CA PRO A 71 17.88 -0.92 -2.47
C PRO A 71 16.46 -1.42 -2.72
N TRP A 72 15.56 -1.19 -1.75
CA TRP A 72 14.21 -1.75 -1.84
C TRP A 72 13.10 -0.70 -1.90
N SER A 73 13.18 0.37 -1.13
CA SER A 73 12.14 1.41 -1.05
C SER A 73 12.75 2.79 -0.97
N VAL A 74 12.06 3.75 -1.59
CA VAL A 74 12.40 5.17 -1.50
C VAL A 74 11.22 5.93 -0.92
N VAL A 75 11.45 6.75 0.11
CA VAL A 75 10.45 7.68 0.64
C VAL A 75 11.01 9.09 0.64
N ARG A 76 10.24 10.04 0.12
CA ARG A 76 10.62 11.45 0.10
C ARG A 76 10.18 12.16 1.37
N LEU A 77 11.03 13.05 1.86
CA LEU A 77 10.71 13.93 2.97
C LEU A 77 10.31 15.32 2.44
N PRO A 78 9.41 16.04 3.13
CA PRO A 78 9.02 17.41 2.75
C PRO A 78 10.22 18.39 2.68
N THR A 79 11.30 18.05 3.35
CA THR A 79 12.56 18.83 3.36
C THR A 79 13.39 18.73 2.07
N GLY A 80 12.97 17.87 1.12
CA GLY A 80 13.67 17.60 -0.12
C GLY A 80 14.68 16.45 -0.06
N SER A 81 15.01 15.93 1.13
CA SER A 81 15.75 14.67 1.27
C SER A 81 14.87 13.47 0.87
N ALA A 82 15.52 12.34 0.57
CA ALA A 82 14.85 11.05 0.46
C ALA A 82 15.56 10.00 1.34
N LEU A 83 14.80 9.07 1.88
CA LEU A 83 15.35 7.92 2.60
C LEU A 83 15.20 6.68 1.73
N ILE A 84 16.22 5.85 1.71
CA ILE A 84 16.31 4.64 0.89
C ILE A 84 16.66 3.49 1.81
N SER A 85 15.89 2.41 1.77
CA SER A 85 16.22 1.16 2.47
C SER A 85 17.15 0.30 1.63
N GLU A 86 18.21 -0.23 2.22
CA GLU A 86 19.04 -1.29 1.66
C GLU A 86 18.64 -2.62 2.32
N ARG A 87 18.10 -3.53 1.50
CA ARG A 87 17.41 -4.75 1.95
C ARG A 87 18.29 -5.64 2.80
N ASP A 88 19.51 -5.91 2.33
CA ASP A 88 20.37 -6.96 2.86
C ASP A 88 21.09 -6.50 4.14
N SER A 89 21.54 -5.25 4.14
CA SER A 89 22.28 -4.65 5.26
C SER A 89 21.38 -4.13 6.37
N GLY A 90 20.11 -3.87 6.09
CA GLY A 90 19.22 -3.16 7.00
C GLY A 90 19.54 -1.68 7.14
N LEU A 91 20.41 -1.14 6.30
CA LEU A 91 20.83 0.25 6.32
C LEU A 91 19.77 1.15 5.70
N ILE A 92 19.60 2.33 6.28
CA ILE A 92 18.83 3.43 5.70
C ILE A 92 19.82 4.50 5.24
N ARG A 93 19.75 4.85 3.95
CA ARG A 93 20.54 5.92 3.34
C ARG A 93 19.69 7.17 3.20
N GLU A 94 20.29 8.33 3.42
CA GLU A 94 19.70 9.62 3.05
C GLU A 94 20.34 10.10 1.73
N ARG A 95 19.49 10.41 0.75
CA ARG A 95 19.86 11.27 -0.36
C ARG A 95 19.58 12.71 0.03
N LEU A 96 20.61 13.53 -0.01
CA LEU A 96 20.52 14.96 0.33
C LEU A 96 19.76 15.75 -0.74
N PRO A 97 19.10 16.87 -0.40
CA PRO A 97 18.37 17.70 -1.38
C PRO A 97 19.23 18.16 -2.56
N GLN A 98 20.51 18.45 -2.30
CA GLN A 98 21.48 18.89 -3.31
C GLN A 98 22.21 17.74 -4.00
N GLY A 99 21.88 16.48 -3.68
CA GLY A 99 22.57 15.28 -4.13
C GLY A 99 23.62 14.78 -3.13
N GLY A 100 24.01 13.52 -3.31
CA GLY A 100 24.92 12.80 -2.44
C GLY A 100 24.20 11.94 -1.39
N LEU A 101 24.83 10.81 -1.08
CA LEU A 101 24.33 9.81 -0.13
C LEU A 101 25.09 9.86 1.18
N ARG A 102 24.38 9.63 2.28
CA ARG A 102 24.96 9.37 3.59
C ARG A 102 24.19 8.30 4.34
N ASP A 103 24.81 7.67 5.31
CA ASP A 103 24.16 6.70 6.18
C ASP A 103 23.35 7.43 7.27
N VAL A 104 22.10 7.01 7.46
CA VAL A 104 21.24 7.48 8.55
C VAL A 104 21.38 6.54 9.76
N GLY A 105 21.38 5.24 9.51
CA GLY A 105 21.57 4.20 10.52
C GLY A 105 21.03 2.85 10.05
N THR A 106 21.40 1.80 10.76
CA THR A 106 20.93 0.44 10.52
C THR A 106 19.73 0.14 11.43
N VAL A 107 18.67 -0.42 10.86
CA VAL A 107 17.50 -0.89 11.62
C VAL A 107 17.87 -2.17 12.35
N PRO A 108 17.80 -2.20 13.70
CA PRO A 108 18.24 -3.38 14.44
C PRO A 108 17.30 -4.57 14.23
N GLY A 109 17.86 -5.78 14.25
CA GLY A 109 17.12 -7.04 14.18
C GLY A 109 16.73 -7.47 12.77
N VAL A 110 17.15 -6.77 11.74
CA VAL A 110 16.94 -7.18 10.34
C VAL A 110 17.70 -8.48 10.07
N VAL A 111 17.00 -9.45 9.49
CA VAL A 111 17.56 -10.72 9.00
C VAL A 111 17.23 -10.84 7.51
N HIS A 112 18.27 -10.87 6.68
CA HIS A 112 18.14 -11.06 5.25
C HIS A 112 18.22 -12.55 4.89
N GLN A 113 17.27 -13.01 4.07
CA GLN A 113 17.30 -14.33 3.42
C GLN A 113 16.40 -14.31 2.17
N GLY A 114 16.98 -14.41 0.99
CA GLY A 114 16.22 -14.44 -0.27
C GLY A 114 15.56 -13.09 -0.60
N GLU A 115 14.23 -12.96 -0.43
CA GLU A 115 13.50 -11.71 -0.65
C GLU A 115 13.36 -10.87 0.62
N SER A 116 13.57 -11.49 1.78
CA SER A 116 13.39 -10.86 3.08
C SER A 116 14.54 -9.89 3.43
N GLY A 117 14.32 -9.05 4.45
CA GLY A 117 15.28 -8.07 4.91
C GLY A 117 14.61 -6.76 5.35
N LEU A 118 15.26 -5.60 5.12
CA LEU A 118 14.65 -4.28 5.28
C LEU A 118 13.94 -3.91 3.98
N LEU A 119 12.61 -3.86 3.99
CA LEU A 119 11.80 -3.71 2.79
C LEU A 119 11.21 -2.28 2.68
N GLY A 120 9.89 -2.13 2.81
CA GLY A 120 9.19 -0.88 2.62
C GLY A 120 9.45 0.16 3.70
N LEU A 121 9.52 1.41 3.28
CA LEU A 121 9.53 2.57 4.14
C LEU A 121 8.29 3.43 3.91
N ALA A 122 7.79 4.07 4.96
CA ALA A 122 6.78 5.13 4.87
C ALA A 122 7.05 6.21 5.92
N VAL A 123 6.70 7.46 5.60
CA VAL A 123 6.77 8.56 6.56
C VAL A 123 5.37 9.09 6.77
N ARG A 124 4.99 9.29 8.03
CA ARG A 124 3.74 9.94 8.37
C ARG A 124 3.91 11.44 8.26
N GLU A 125 3.20 12.06 7.33
CA GLU A 125 3.18 13.51 7.21
C GLU A 125 2.50 14.17 8.42
N GLY A 126 3.01 15.34 8.82
CA GLY A 126 2.43 16.13 9.90
C GLY A 126 2.81 15.71 11.32
N SER A 127 3.60 14.64 11.51
CA SER A 127 4.20 14.33 12.80
C SER A 127 5.47 15.18 13.04
N ALA A 128 5.68 15.66 14.27
CA ALA A 128 6.88 16.39 14.65
C ALA A 128 7.40 15.86 16.00
N PRO A 129 8.53 15.14 16.02
CA PRO A 129 9.38 14.74 14.89
C PRO A 129 8.65 13.81 13.93
N ALA A 130 9.12 13.73 12.68
CA ALA A 130 8.58 12.80 11.71
C ALA A 130 8.79 11.36 12.21
N ASP A 131 7.78 10.51 12.01
CA ASP A 131 7.90 9.07 12.27
C ASP A 131 8.20 8.34 10.97
N LEU A 132 9.30 7.58 10.96
CA LEU A 132 9.65 6.65 9.90
C LEU A 132 9.11 5.26 10.25
N TYR A 133 8.30 4.71 9.37
CA TYR A 133 7.83 3.33 9.44
C TYR A 133 8.68 2.47 8.53
N ALA A 134 9.00 1.26 8.97
CA ALA A 134 9.77 0.30 8.21
C ALA A 134 9.16 -1.10 8.33
N TYR A 135 9.00 -1.77 7.19
CA TYR A 135 8.71 -3.20 7.14
C TYR A 135 10.03 -3.96 7.11
N LEU A 136 10.21 -4.90 8.01
CA LEU A 136 11.42 -5.70 8.09
C LEU A 136 11.13 -7.14 8.46
N THR A 137 12.04 -8.01 8.05
CA THR A 137 12.10 -9.40 8.48
C THR A 137 13.05 -9.53 9.66
N THR A 138 12.61 -10.25 10.70
CA THR A 138 13.41 -10.60 11.86
C THR A 138 13.68 -12.11 11.91
N ALA A 139 14.34 -12.58 12.96
CA ALA A 139 14.51 -14.02 13.20
C ALA A 139 13.17 -14.75 13.34
N ASP A 140 12.14 -14.08 13.86
CA ASP A 140 10.87 -14.71 14.25
C ASP A 140 9.76 -14.49 13.21
N ASP A 141 9.62 -13.26 12.67
CA ASP A 141 8.50 -12.85 11.83
C ASP A 141 8.89 -11.73 10.86
N ASN A 142 7.97 -11.39 9.95
CA ASN A 142 7.93 -10.07 9.33
C ASN A 142 7.14 -9.13 10.23
N ARG A 143 7.53 -7.85 10.26
CA ARG A 143 6.88 -6.84 11.10
C ARG A 143 6.99 -5.43 10.56
N VAL A 144 6.13 -4.54 11.04
CA VAL A 144 6.26 -3.10 10.87
C VAL A 144 6.68 -2.47 12.19
N VAL A 145 7.71 -1.64 12.13
CA VAL A 145 8.17 -0.82 13.26
C VAL A 145 8.04 0.66 12.93
N ARG A 146 7.91 1.50 13.96
CA ARG A 146 7.97 2.95 13.88
C ARG A 146 9.22 3.44 14.61
N MET A 147 9.94 4.35 14.01
CA MET A 147 11.14 4.98 14.55
C MET A 147 11.01 6.50 14.46
N PRO A 148 11.17 7.27 15.55
CA PRO A 148 11.30 8.71 15.45
C PRO A 148 12.48 9.10 14.56
N LEU A 149 12.26 9.98 13.60
CA LEU A 149 13.29 10.54 12.73
C LEU A 149 13.64 11.94 13.22
N SER A 150 14.79 12.09 13.89
CA SER A 150 15.26 13.37 14.39
C SER A 150 16.29 14.00 13.47
N GLY A 151 16.53 15.32 13.61
CA GLY A 151 17.50 16.06 12.81
C GLY A 151 16.89 16.83 11.65
N VAL A 152 17.74 17.22 10.73
CA VAL A 152 17.43 17.99 9.50
C VAL A 152 18.25 17.39 8.35
N PRO A 153 18.02 17.80 7.08
CA PRO A 153 18.82 17.33 5.95
C PRO A 153 20.32 17.33 6.24
N GLY A 154 20.96 16.18 6.01
CA GLY A 154 22.37 15.95 6.29
C GLY A 154 22.70 15.51 7.72
N SER A 155 21.71 15.47 8.63
CA SER A 155 21.92 15.06 10.02
C SER A 155 20.81 14.18 10.58
N TYR A 156 19.94 13.61 9.72
CA TYR A 156 18.90 12.69 10.20
C TYR A 156 19.48 11.51 10.97
N ALA A 157 18.78 11.13 12.05
CA ALA A 157 19.11 9.98 12.87
C ALA A 157 17.84 9.24 13.27
N LEU A 158 17.93 7.90 13.34
CA LEU A 158 16.84 7.03 13.75
C LEU A 158 16.75 6.92 15.27
N GLY A 159 15.57 7.09 15.83
CA GLY A 159 15.28 6.69 17.21
C GLY A 159 15.09 5.17 17.34
N ALA A 160 14.87 4.72 18.57
CA ALA A 160 14.62 3.30 18.84
C ALA A 160 13.34 2.82 18.12
N PRO A 161 13.36 1.63 17.48
CA PRO A 161 12.18 1.05 16.84
C PRO A 161 11.15 0.62 17.88
N ALA A 162 9.90 1.01 17.66
CA ALA A 162 8.73 0.54 18.40
C ALA A 162 7.84 -0.31 17.49
N PRO A 163 7.35 -1.47 17.91
CA PRO A 163 6.51 -2.32 17.08
C PRO A 163 5.15 -1.67 16.81
N VAL A 164 4.69 -1.72 15.55
CA VAL A 164 3.36 -1.29 15.10
C VAL A 164 2.52 -2.51 14.75
N LEU A 165 3.10 -3.47 14.02
CA LEU A 165 2.47 -4.73 13.64
C LEU A 165 3.53 -5.83 13.68
N THR A 166 3.23 -6.95 14.33
CA THR A 166 4.13 -8.11 14.49
C THR A 166 3.42 -9.40 14.13
N GLY A 167 4.17 -10.49 14.02
CA GLY A 167 3.60 -11.81 13.75
C GLY A 167 3.15 -12.02 12.31
N LEU A 168 3.63 -11.19 11.37
CA LEU A 168 3.39 -11.43 9.95
C LEU A 168 4.19 -12.66 9.50
N PRO A 169 3.61 -13.52 8.64
CA PRO A 169 4.32 -14.69 8.13
C PRO A 169 5.56 -14.26 7.33
N LYS A 170 6.61 -15.08 7.41
CA LYS A 170 7.86 -14.88 6.68
C LYS A 170 8.32 -16.17 6.00
N ALA A 171 9.03 -16.02 4.91
CA ALA A 171 9.74 -17.10 4.22
C ALA A 171 10.98 -16.54 3.51
N SER A 172 11.65 -17.35 2.70
CA SER A 172 12.71 -16.87 1.81
C SER A 172 12.19 -16.11 0.58
N ASN A 173 10.86 -16.12 0.37
CA ASN A 173 10.17 -15.45 -0.73
C ASN A 173 8.72 -15.16 -0.36
N HIS A 174 8.09 -14.26 -1.12
CA HIS A 174 6.71 -13.79 -0.95
C HIS A 174 6.47 -13.12 0.41
N ASP A 175 7.36 -12.20 0.77
CA ASP A 175 7.23 -11.45 2.02
C ASP A 175 6.30 -10.22 1.89
N GLY A 176 5.92 -9.84 0.66
CA GLY A 176 5.19 -8.58 0.41
C GLY A 176 6.08 -7.38 0.69
N GLY A 177 5.76 -6.63 1.74
CA GLY A 177 6.67 -5.67 2.34
C GLY A 177 6.45 -4.21 1.95
N ARG A 178 5.53 -3.88 1.03
CA ARG A 178 5.21 -2.48 0.74
C ARG A 178 4.33 -1.89 1.83
N ILE A 179 4.70 -0.72 2.32
CA ILE A 179 3.90 0.06 3.25
C ILE A 179 3.69 1.48 2.72
N ALA A 180 2.50 2.03 2.94
CA ALA A 180 2.20 3.42 2.59
C ALA A 180 1.04 3.96 3.43
N PHE A 181 1.02 5.27 3.65
CA PHE A 181 -0.16 5.93 4.20
C PHE A 181 -1.13 6.27 3.07
N GLY A 182 -2.38 5.85 3.22
CA GLY A 182 -3.46 6.20 2.30
C GLY A 182 -3.95 7.64 2.49
N PRO A 183 -4.78 8.14 1.55
CA PRO A 183 -5.39 9.46 1.65
C PRO A 183 -6.31 9.62 2.88
N ASP A 184 -6.73 8.52 3.48
CA ASP A 184 -7.49 8.45 4.74
C ASP A 184 -6.60 8.53 6.00
N GLY A 185 -5.27 8.63 5.83
CA GLY A 185 -4.29 8.67 6.90
C GLY A 185 -4.03 7.33 7.58
N MET A 186 -4.59 6.23 7.08
CA MET A 186 -4.33 4.88 7.58
C MET A 186 -3.07 4.29 6.95
N LEU A 187 -2.43 3.40 7.69
CA LEU A 187 -1.27 2.65 7.22
C LEU A 187 -1.75 1.39 6.49
N TYR A 188 -1.36 1.24 5.23
CA TYR A 188 -1.58 0.04 4.43
C TYR A 188 -0.29 -0.76 4.35
N VAL A 189 -0.43 -2.08 4.46
CA VAL A 189 0.69 -3.03 4.52
C VAL A 189 0.39 -4.19 3.58
N THR A 190 1.27 -4.46 2.63
CA THR A 190 1.18 -5.66 1.80
C THR A 190 1.92 -6.81 2.45
N VAL A 191 1.29 -7.97 2.48
CA VAL A 191 1.85 -9.19 3.05
C VAL A 191 1.70 -10.33 2.04
N GLY A 192 2.79 -10.95 1.67
CA GLY A 192 2.76 -12.12 0.80
C GLY A 192 2.26 -13.38 1.51
N ASP A 193 2.05 -14.43 0.77
CA ASP A 193 1.61 -15.72 1.31
C ASP A 193 2.72 -16.49 2.06
N ALA A 194 3.95 -15.97 2.06
CA ALA A 194 5.12 -16.57 2.66
C ALA A 194 5.29 -18.05 2.26
N SER A 195 5.07 -18.38 0.98
CA SER A 195 5.09 -19.73 0.42
C SER A 195 4.07 -20.69 1.04
N ASN A 196 3.02 -20.16 1.66
CA ASN A 196 1.85 -20.90 2.12
C ASN A 196 0.58 -20.43 1.37
N PRO A 197 0.33 -20.90 0.14
CA PRO A 197 -0.77 -20.38 -0.69
C PRO A 197 -2.15 -20.49 -0.03
N SER A 198 -2.37 -21.49 0.82
CA SER A 198 -3.65 -21.68 1.51
C SER A 198 -4.00 -20.52 2.47
N SER A 199 -2.97 -19.83 3.01
CA SER A 199 -3.17 -18.68 3.90
C SER A 199 -3.87 -17.52 3.21
N ALA A 200 -3.71 -17.40 1.88
CA ALA A 200 -4.28 -16.29 1.12
C ALA A 200 -5.82 -16.26 1.16
N GLN A 201 -6.47 -17.42 1.18
CA GLN A 201 -7.94 -17.55 1.26
C GLN A 201 -8.49 -17.57 2.69
N ASP A 202 -7.62 -17.78 3.70
CA ASP A 202 -8.02 -17.75 5.10
C ASP A 202 -7.99 -16.30 5.64
N VAL A 203 -9.16 -15.71 5.88
CA VAL A 203 -9.28 -14.34 6.42
C VAL A 203 -8.81 -14.19 7.88
N ALA A 204 -8.61 -15.29 8.60
CA ALA A 204 -8.00 -15.30 9.92
C ALA A 204 -6.45 -15.26 9.86
N SER A 205 -5.87 -15.61 8.72
CA SER A 205 -4.42 -15.50 8.46
C SER A 205 -4.07 -14.10 7.97
N LEU A 206 -2.86 -13.63 8.30
CA LEU A 206 -2.31 -12.38 7.76
C LEU A 206 -1.50 -12.57 6.47
N GLY A 207 -1.24 -13.81 6.03
CA GLY A 207 -0.54 -14.11 4.79
C GLY A 207 -1.43 -13.96 3.55
N GLY A 208 -0.86 -13.40 2.46
CA GLY A 208 -1.59 -13.16 1.20
C GLY A 208 -2.67 -12.10 1.34
N LYS A 209 -2.33 -10.95 1.93
CA LYS A 209 -3.26 -9.87 2.30
C LYS A 209 -2.71 -8.49 1.94
N ILE A 210 -3.63 -7.56 1.77
CA ILE A 210 -3.37 -6.15 2.05
C ILE A 210 -4.05 -5.84 3.38
N LEU A 211 -3.32 -5.25 4.32
CA LEU A 211 -3.82 -4.89 5.66
C LEU A 211 -4.01 -3.37 5.74
N ARG A 212 -4.95 -2.92 6.59
CA ARG A 212 -5.19 -1.50 6.89
C ARG A 212 -5.29 -1.30 8.39
N LEU A 213 -4.48 -0.37 8.92
CA LEU A 213 -4.29 -0.10 10.34
C LEU A 213 -4.25 1.40 10.59
N THR A 214 -4.54 1.83 11.83
CA THR A 214 -4.17 3.17 12.24
C THR A 214 -2.64 3.30 12.30
N PRO A 215 -2.09 4.53 12.32
CA PRO A 215 -0.64 4.73 12.48
C PRO A 215 -0.06 4.06 13.73
N ASP A 216 -0.88 3.86 14.76
CA ASP A 216 -0.48 3.20 16.01
C ASP A 216 -0.73 1.68 16.01
N GLY A 217 -1.07 1.09 14.86
CA GLY A 217 -1.25 -0.35 14.70
C GLY A 217 -2.60 -0.89 15.16
N GLN A 218 -3.58 -0.03 15.46
CA GLN A 218 -4.92 -0.47 15.85
C GLN A 218 -5.76 -0.79 14.59
N VAL A 219 -6.72 -1.68 14.73
CA VAL A 219 -7.67 -2.02 13.67
C VAL A 219 -8.76 -0.94 13.58
N PRO A 220 -8.92 -0.26 12.44
CA PRO A 220 -10.02 0.69 12.22
C PRO A 220 -11.39 -0.01 12.30
N ALA A 221 -12.37 0.67 12.91
CA ALA A 221 -13.72 0.12 13.08
C ALA A 221 -14.49 -0.06 11.75
N ASP A 222 -14.07 0.67 10.72
CA ASP A 222 -14.63 0.63 9.37
C ASP A 222 -13.90 -0.34 8.42
N ASN A 223 -13.01 -1.19 8.92
CA ASN A 223 -12.44 -2.29 8.13
C ASN A 223 -13.54 -3.29 7.74
N PRO A 224 -13.43 -3.92 6.55
CA PRO A 224 -14.48 -4.81 6.03
C PRO A 224 -14.67 -6.07 6.86
N PHE A 225 -13.67 -6.50 7.62
CA PHE A 225 -13.74 -7.64 8.53
C PHE A 225 -13.64 -7.16 9.97
N PRO A 226 -14.73 -7.19 10.76
CA PRO A 226 -14.75 -6.63 12.12
C PRO A 226 -13.64 -7.18 13.01
N GLY A 227 -12.84 -6.28 13.62
CA GLY A 227 -11.74 -6.64 14.50
C GLY A 227 -10.50 -7.20 13.80
N SER A 228 -10.47 -7.24 12.46
CA SER A 228 -9.36 -7.72 11.65
C SER A 228 -8.66 -6.58 10.91
N PRO A 229 -7.32 -6.57 10.82
CA PRO A 229 -6.60 -5.62 9.99
C PRO A 229 -6.73 -5.89 8.49
N VAL A 230 -7.31 -7.02 8.09
CA VAL A 230 -7.45 -7.42 6.69
C VAL A 230 -8.30 -6.42 5.92
N TRP A 231 -7.72 -5.83 4.86
CA TRP A 231 -8.40 -4.97 3.91
C TRP A 231 -8.88 -5.74 2.68
N THR A 232 -7.98 -6.57 2.12
CA THR A 232 -8.28 -7.49 1.02
C THR A 232 -7.51 -8.79 1.22
N TYR A 233 -7.93 -9.86 0.53
CA TYR A 233 -7.35 -11.19 0.65
C TYR A 233 -7.28 -11.90 -0.71
N GLY A 234 -6.68 -13.10 -0.72
CA GLY A 234 -6.49 -13.84 -1.96
C GLY A 234 -5.33 -13.31 -2.80
N HIS A 235 -4.30 -12.76 -2.15
CA HIS A 235 -3.07 -12.29 -2.78
C HIS A 235 -1.95 -13.32 -2.64
N ARG A 236 -1.01 -13.32 -3.60
CA ARG A 236 0.21 -14.13 -3.54
C ARG A 236 1.38 -13.33 -2.98
N ASN A 237 1.80 -12.26 -3.66
CA ASN A 237 2.93 -11.43 -3.27
C ASN A 237 2.80 -10.00 -3.79
N PRO A 238 1.90 -9.17 -3.22
CA PRO A 238 1.74 -7.79 -3.61
C PRO A 238 2.93 -6.95 -3.11
N GLN A 239 3.58 -6.16 -4.01
CA GLN A 239 4.78 -5.38 -3.69
C GLN A 239 4.70 -3.91 -4.05
N GLY A 240 3.61 -3.45 -4.65
CA GLY A 240 3.38 -2.03 -4.92
C GLY A 240 1.96 -1.65 -4.54
N ILE A 241 1.79 -0.48 -3.91
CA ILE A 241 0.50 0.15 -3.65
C ILE A 241 0.57 1.65 -3.88
N GLY A 242 -0.53 2.23 -4.34
CA GLY A 242 -0.66 3.67 -4.52
C GLY A 242 -2.09 4.07 -4.79
N TRP A 243 -2.36 5.38 -4.78
CA TRP A 243 -3.72 5.92 -4.98
C TRP A 243 -3.71 6.94 -6.11
N ASP A 244 -4.78 6.92 -6.92
CA ASP A 244 -5.04 7.95 -7.91
C ASP A 244 -5.73 9.18 -7.29
N SER A 245 -5.94 10.23 -8.09
CA SER A 245 -6.54 11.49 -7.61
C SER A 245 -7.99 11.34 -7.12
N ARG A 246 -8.64 10.23 -7.46
CA ARG A 246 -10.01 9.89 -7.01
C ARG A 246 -10.02 9.09 -5.72
N GLY A 247 -8.82 8.74 -5.18
CA GLY A 247 -8.67 7.89 -4.03
C GLY A 247 -8.82 6.40 -4.34
N THR A 248 -8.80 5.99 -5.61
CA THR A 248 -8.78 4.58 -6.00
C THR A 248 -7.42 3.97 -5.67
N MET A 249 -7.43 2.88 -4.93
CA MET A 249 -6.21 2.16 -4.57
C MET A 249 -5.83 1.17 -5.65
N TRP A 250 -4.56 1.14 -5.99
CA TRP A 250 -3.96 0.23 -6.97
C TRP A 250 -2.88 -0.61 -6.29
N ALA A 251 -2.75 -1.87 -6.71
CA ALA A 251 -1.66 -2.74 -6.27
C ALA A 251 -1.07 -3.51 -7.44
N SER A 252 0.25 -3.65 -7.45
CA SER A 252 1.00 -4.53 -8.34
C SER A 252 1.38 -5.80 -7.59
N GLU A 253 1.31 -6.94 -8.27
CA GLU A 253 1.45 -8.24 -7.64
C GLU A 253 2.20 -9.24 -8.53
N PHE A 254 3.09 -10.02 -7.92
CA PHE A 254 3.79 -11.12 -8.59
C PHE A 254 2.91 -12.37 -8.63
N GLY A 255 2.70 -12.88 -9.84
CA GLY A 255 2.16 -14.20 -10.06
C GLY A 255 3.15 -15.33 -9.78
N GLN A 256 2.71 -16.56 -10.00
CA GLN A 256 3.56 -17.73 -9.75
C GLN A 256 4.36 -18.12 -10.99
N ASN A 257 3.65 -18.50 -12.05
CA ASN A 257 4.28 -19.05 -13.25
C ASN A 257 3.71 -18.43 -14.53
N THR A 258 2.54 -17.82 -14.47
CA THR A 258 1.79 -17.42 -15.66
C THR A 258 1.56 -15.91 -15.69
N TRP A 259 0.92 -15.34 -14.68
CA TRP A 259 0.42 -13.98 -14.73
C TRP A 259 0.83 -13.14 -13.54
N ASP A 260 1.57 -12.08 -13.81
CA ASP A 260 1.73 -10.93 -12.93
C ASP A 260 0.56 -9.97 -13.13
N GLU A 261 0.20 -9.15 -12.12
CA GLU A 261 -1.07 -8.45 -12.08
C GLU A 261 -0.94 -6.97 -11.69
N LEU A 262 -1.83 -6.15 -12.26
CA LEU A 262 -2.22 -4.86 -11.70
C LEU A 262 -3.65 -4.95 -11.22
N ASN A 263 -3.86 -4.73 -9.96
CA ASN A 263 -5.14 -4.85 -9.27
C ASN A 263 -5.71 -3.49 -8.89
N LEU A 264 -7.01 -3.27 -9.16
CA LEU A 264 -7.80 -2.20 -8.56
C LEU A 264 -8.34 -2.71 -7.23
N ILE A 265 -7.89 -2.12 -6.12
CA ILE A 265 -8.15 -2.63 -4.78
C ILE A 265 -9.47 -2.10 -4.22
N ARG A 266 -10.35 -3.02 -3.81
CA ARG A 266 -11.63 -2.74 -3.17
C ARG A 266 -11.72 -3.40 -1.81
N PRO A 267 -12.21 -2.69 -0.77
CA PRO A 267 -12.32 -3.27 0.57
C PRO A 267 -13.11 -4.57 0.56
N GLY A 268 -12.64 -5.58 1.28
CA GLY A 268 -13.29 -6.88 1.45
C GLY A 268 -13.21 -7.82 0.26
N SER A 269 -12.62 -7.40 -0.86
CA SER A 269 -12.52 -8.21 -2.07
C SER A 269 -11.51 -9.34 -1.96
N ASN A 270 -11.81 -10.46 -2.67
CA ASN A 270 -10.94 -11.62 -2.84
C ASN A 270 -10.32 -11.62 -4.24
N TYR A 271 -8.99 -11.64 -4.32
CA TYR A 271 -8.22 -11.56 -5.57
C TYR A 271 -7.84 -12.95 -6.15
N GLY A 272 -8.35 -14.03 -5.56
CA GLY A 272 -8.42 -15.36 -6.15
C GLY A 272 -7.27 -16.29 -5.84
N TRP A 273 -6.07 -15.80 -5.52
CA TRP A 273 -4.93 -16.68 -5.23
C TRP A 273 -5.21 -17.62 -4.04
N PRO A 274 -4.87 -18.93 -4.08
CA PRO A 274 -4.22 -19.66 -5.16
C PRO A 274 -5.20 -20.35 -6.14
N VAL A 275 -6.51 -20.08 -6.05
CA VAL A 275 -7.52 -20.76 -6.87
C VAL A 275 -7.51 -20.24 -8.31
N VAL A 276 -7.26 -18.94 -8.46
CA VAL A 276 -7.13 -18.24 -9.75
C VAL A 276 -5.81 -17.48 -9.74
N GLU A 277 -5.12 -17.45 -10.88
CA GLU A 277 -3.98 -16.62 -11.21
C GLU A 277 -4.33 -15.83 -12.47
N GLY A 278 -4.32 -14.49 -12.39
CA GLY A 278 -4.73 -13.63 -13.50
C GLY A 278 -6.25 -13.53 -13.69
N ILE A 279 -6.67 -13.15 -14.89
CA ILE A 279 -8.09 -12.95 -15.26
C ILE A 279 -8.77 -14.33 -15.38
N GLY A 280 -9.60 -14.66 -14.42
CA GLY A 280 -10.32 -15.95 -14.36
C GLY A 280 -11.78 -15.86 -14.79
N GLY A 281 -12.40 -14.68 -14.70
CA GLY A 281 -13.81 -14.47 -15.04
C GLY A 281 -14.80 -15.13 -14.06
N ASP A 282 -14.35 -15.65 -12.91
CA ASP A 282 -15.22 -16.19 -11.88
C ASP A 282 -15.71 -15.06 -10.96
N PRO A 283 -17.02 -14.80 -10.88
CA PRO A 283 -17.58 -13.68 -10.09
C PRO A 283 -17.32 -13.79 -8.56
N LYS A 284 -16.80 -14.91 -8.09
CA LYS A 284 -16.36 -15.06 -6.69
C LYS A 284 -15.07 -14.32 -6.40
N TYR A 285 -14.30 -13.98 -7.43
CA TYR A 285 -13.00 -13.34 -7.31
C TYR A 285 -13.00 -12.02 -8.08
N THR A 286 -12.13 -11.13 -7.69
CA THR A 286 -11.91 -9.87 -8.37
C THR A 286 -10.75 -10.05 -9.34
N ASP A 287 -11.05 -9.99 -10.65
CA ASP A 287 -10.03 -10.06 -11.68
C ASP A 287 -9.10 -8.83 -11.64
N PRO A 288 -7.81 -8.98 -12.00
CA PRO A 288 -6.93 -7.86 -12.25
C PRO A 288 -7.43 -7.00 -13.41
N VAL A 289 -7.07 -5.72 -13.43
CA VAL A 289 -7.42 -4.81 -14.53
C VAL A 289 -6.52 -5.00 -15.75
N THR A 290 -5.33 -5.55 -15.54
CA THR A 290 -4.40 -6.04 -16.57
C THR A 290 -3.45 -7.06 -15.97
N GLN A 291 -2.88 -7.88 -16.83
CA GLN A 291 -1.91 -8.92 -16.47
C GLN A 291 -0.79 -9.00 -17.51
N TRP A 292 0.36 -9.50 -17.09
CA TRP A 292 1.54 -9.72 -17.92
C TRP A 292 2.07 -11.14 -17.70
N HIS A 293 2.77 -11.70 -18.66
CA HIS A 293 3.57 -12.89 -18.38
C HIS A 293 4.67 -12.57 -17.37
N THR A 294 5.02 -13.55 -16.53
CA THR A 294 5.96 -13.35 -15.40
C THR A 294 7.38 -12.98 -15.83
N ASP A 295 7.75 -13.17 -17.09
CA ASP A 295 9.03 -12.72 -17.69
C ASP A 295 8.96 -11.27 -18.21
N GLU A 296 7.77 -10.71 -18.38
CA GLU A 296 7.56 -9.33 -18.86
C GLU A 296 7.49 -8.29 -17.74
N ALA A 297 7.17 -8.72 -16.50
CA ALA A 297 7.00 -7.80 -15.41
C ALA A 297 7.78 -8.18 -14.14
N SER A 298 7.31 -9.05 -13.26
CA SER A 298 7.64 -9.10 -11.85
C SER A 298 7.48 -7.70 -11.23
N PRO A 299 6.22 -7.18 -11.16
CA PRO A 299 5.94 -5.78 -10.88
C PRO A 299 6.05 -5.50 -9.38
N SER A 300 6.98 -4.63 -9.01
CA SER A 300 7.25 -4.25 -7.62
C SER A 300 6.64 -2.87 -7.30
N GLY A 301 7.42 -1.89 -6.85
CA GLY A 301 6.89 -0.60 -6.47
C GLY A 301 6.17 0.13 -7.59
N LEU A 302 5.16 0.91 -7.24
CA LEU A 302 4.41 1.73 -8.17
C LEU A 302 4.23 3.17 -7.65
N ALA A 303 4.13 4.11 -8.58
CA ALA A 303 3.80 5.51 -8.33
C ALA A 303 2.61 5.93 -9.19
N VAL A 304 1.85 6.94 -8.75
CA VAL A 304 0.78 7.52 -9.54
C VAL A 304 1.06 9.01 -9.76
N VAL A 305 1.10 9.43 -11.01
CA VAL A 305 1.27 10.83 -11.42
C VAL A 305 0.19 11.18 -12.44
N GLY A 306 -0.66 12.15 -12.13
CA GLY A 306 -1.74 12.57 -13.01
C GLY A 306 -2.64 11.42 -13.46
N ASP A 307 -2.98 10.51 -12.53
CA ASP A 307 -3.78 9.30 -12.74
C ASP A 307 -3.14 8.25 -13.68
N THR A 308 -1.87 8.42 -14.06
CA THR A 308 -1.08 7.38 -14.71
C THR A 308 -0.27 6.63 -13.65
N ILE A 309 -0.34 5.31 -13.69
CA ILE A 309 0.38 4.41 -12.79
C ILE A 309 1.69 4.03 -13.47
N PHE A 310 2.81 4.24 -12.78
CA PHE A 310 4.16 3.87 -13.19
C PHE A 310 4.62 2.70 -12.34
N ILE A 311 4.95 1.56 -12.95
CA ILE A 311 5.21 0.30 -12.25
C ILE A 311 6.63 -0.16 -12.57
N ALA A 312 7.46 -0.28 -11.54
CA ALA A 312 8.82 -0.79 -11.65
C ALA A 312 8.80 -2.31 -11.83
N ALA A 313 9.38 -2.82 -12.91
CA ALA A 313 9.41 -4.24 -13.23
C ALA A 313 10.82 -4.83 -13.06
N LEU A 314 10.92 -5.87 -12.23
CA LEU A 314 12.20 -6.52 -11.91
C LEU A 314 12.66 -7.45 -13.03
N ARG A 315 11.93 -8.55 -13.28
CA ARG A 315 12.32 -9.52 -14.29
C ARG A 315 12.13 -8.96 -15.69
N GLY A 316 11.09 -8.18 -15.91
CA GLY A 316 10.81 -7.52 -17.18
C GLY A 316 11.74 -6.35 -17.49
N GLN A 317 12.56 -5.88 -16.53
CA GLN A 317 13.59 -4.86 -16.69
C GLN A 317 13.09 -3.61 -17.44
N ARG A 318 11.92 -3.10 -17.03
CA ARG A 318 11.26 -1.97 -17.66
C ARG A 318 10.42 -1.17 -16.67
N LEU A 319 10.03 0.02 -17.07
CA LEU A 319 9.00 0.80 -16.41
C LEU A 319 7.70 0.64 -17.19
N TRP A 320 6.69 -0.01 -16.62
CA TRP A 320 5.36 -0.04 -17.18
C TRP A 320 4.60 1.24 -16.84
N THR A 321 3.81 1.73 -17.78
CA THR A 321 2.78 2.73 -17.50
C THR A 321 1.41 2.10 -17.72
N ALA A 322 0.45 2.45 -16.85
CA ALA A 322 -0.94 2.03 -17.00
C ALA A 322 -1.87 3.20 -16.70
N TRP A 323 -2.90 3.39 -17.51
CA TRP A 323 -3.91 4.42 -17.29
C TRP A 323 -5.28 3.99 -17.79
N SER A 324 -6.33 4.55 -17.19
CA SER A 324 -7.71 4.35 -17.61
C SER A 324 -8.39 5.69 -17.82
N THR A 325 -9.04 5.85 -18.96
CA THR A 325 -9.84 7.04 -19.27
C THR A 325 -11.14 7.11 -18.45
N ALA A 326 -11.60 5.97 -17.93
CA ALA A 326 -12.84 5.85 -17.16
C ALA A 326 -12.62 5.61 -15.64
N GLY A 327 -11.36 5.52 -15.19
CA GLY A 327 -11.03 5.29 -13.79
C GLY A 327 -11.18 3.85 -13.29
N ASN A 328 -11.42 2.93 -14.20
CA ASN A 328 -11.53 1.48 -13.98
C ASN A 328 -11.12 0.73 -15.26
N ALA A 329 -11.19 -0.59 -15.25
CA ALA A 329 -10.86 -1.38 -16.45
C ALA A 329 -11.73 -1.01 -17.67
N PRO A 330 -11.22 -1.14 -18.92
CA PRO A 330 -9.87 -1.58 -19.23
C PRO A 330 -8.83 -0.46 -19.03
N VAL A 331 -7.60 -0.84 -18.74
CA VAL A 331 -6.46 0.06 -18.72
C VAL A 331 -5.63 -0.11 -19.99
N THR A 332 -5.04 0.99 -20.45
CA THR A 332 -4.01 0.97 -21.50
C THR A 332 -2.65 0.85 -20.81
N VAL A 333 -1.77 0.01 -21.33
CA VAL A 333 -0.42 -0.20 -20.79
C VAL A 333 0.63 0.06 -21.87
N ALA A 334 1.80 0.59 -21.48
CA ALA A 334 2.93 0.76 -22.36
C ALA A 334 4.25 0.55 -21.60
N PRO A 335 5.24 -0.15 -22.20
CA PRO A 335 6.57 -0.33 -21.64
C PRO A 335 7.50 0.83 -22.01
N PHE A 336 8.45 1.15 -21.09
CA PHE A 336 9.52 2.12 -21.31
C PHE A 336 10.83 1.59 -20.74
N PHE A 337 11.96 1.99 -21.32
CA PHE A 337 13.33 1.68 -20.85
C PHE A 337 13.64 0.18 -20.75
N GLU A 338 13.11 -0.60 -21.69
CA GLU A 338 13.26 -2.06 -21.70
C GLU A 338 14.73 -2.48 -21.79
N GLY A 339 15.23 -3.17 -20.75
CA GLY A 339 16.62 -3.60 -20.63
C GLY A 339 17.64 -2.48 -20.39
N GLU A 340 17.25 -1.21 -20.42
CA GLU A 340 18.16 -0.08 -20.34
C GLU A 340 18.82 0.04 -18.96
N PHE A 341 18.04 -0.08 -17.88
CA PHE A 341 18.52 0.08 -16.51
C PHE A 341 18.64 -1.26 -15.76
N GLY A 342 18.26 -2.36 -16.40
CA GLY A 342 18.13 -3.65 -15.74
C GLY A 342 16.86 -3.73 -14.88
N ARG A 343 16.95 -4.42 -13.76
CA ARG A 343 15.84 -4.65 -12.83
C ARG A 343 15.44 -3.35 -12.13
N LEU A 344 14.15 -3.01 -12.16
CA LEU A 344 13.60 -1.85 -11.45
C LEU A 344 12.79 -2.33 -10.24
N ARG A 345 13.08 -1.77 -9.04
CA ARG A 345 12.48 -2.19 -7.77
C ARG A 345 11.36 -1.27 -7.29
N ASP A 346 11.56 0.04 -7.35
CA ASP A 346 10.59 0.99 -6.83
C ASP A 346 10.41 2.17 -7.77
N ALA A 347 9.22 2.76 -7.73
CA ALA A 347 8.87 3.98 -8.43
C ALA A 347 8.21 4.95 -7.44
N VAL A 348 8.61 6.22 -7.46
CA VAL A 348 8.14 7.25 -6.53
C VAL A 348 7.78 8.52 -7.28
N ALA A 349 6.60 9.07 -7.03
CA ALA A 349 6.15 10.32 -7.62
C ALA A 349 6.91 11.53 -7.04
N VAL A 350 7.37 12.42 -7.93
CA VAL A 350 8.12 13.65 -7.57
C VAL A 350 7.61 14.80 -8.42
N GLY A 351 6.49 15.39 -8.00
CA GLY A 351 5.81 16.41 -8.81
C GLY A 351 5.37 15.83 -10.16
N ASP A 352 5.91 16.39 -11.24
CA ASP A 352 5.69 15.94 -12.62
C ASP A 352 6.76 14.94 -13.13
N ARG A 353 7.45 14.24 -12.22
CA ARG A 353 8.51 13.28 -12.51
C ARG A 353 8.28 11.99 -11.73
N VAL A 354 8.99 10.95 -12.13
CA VAL A 354 9.08 9.68 -11.40
C VAL A 354 10.54 9.39 -11.10
N TRP A 355 10.86 9.06 -9.85
CA TRP A 355 12.13 8.45 -9.51
C TRP A 355 11.97 6.94 -9.52
N VAL A 356 12.95 6.25 -10.09
CA VAL A 356 13.03 4.79 -10.06
C VAL A 356 14.36 4.36 -9.45
N ILE A 357 14.35 3.24 -8.70
CA ILE A 357 15.59 2.61 -8.24
C ILE A 357 15.80 1.30 -8.98
N THR A 358 17.04 1.04 -9.36
CA THR A 358 17.46 -0.25 -9.90
C THR A 358 17.65 -1.26 -8.76
N ASN A 359 17.72 -2.54 -9.09
CA ASN A 359 17.93 -3.63 -8.13
C ASN A 359 18.72 -4.76 -8.79
N ASN A 360 19.88 -4.42 -9.33
CA ASN A 360 20.74 -5.32 -10.06
C ASN A 360 21.72 -6.06 -9.14
N THR A 361 21.95 -5.55 -7.91
CA THR A 361 22.85 -6.13 -6.90
C THR A 361 22.16 -7.12 -5.96
N ASP A 362 20.87 -7.38 -6.14
CA ASP A 362 20.04 -8.23 -5.28
C ASP A 362 20.31 -9.76 -5.37
N GLY A 363 21.38 -10.16 -6.09
CA GLY A 363 21.73 -11.54 -6.33
C GLY A 363 20.97 -12.23 -7.49
N ARG A 364 19.99 -11.55 -8.08
CA ARG A 364 19.19 -12.02 -9.23
C ARG A 364 19.40 -11.18 -10.49
N GLY A 365 20.09 -10.06 -10.36
CA GLY A 365 20.43 -9.17 -11.46
C GLY A 365 21.80 -9.45 -12.04
N SER A 366 22.17 -8.59 -13.00
CA SER A 366 23.53 -8.52 -13.57
C SER A 366 24.08 -7.12 -13.34
N PRO A 367 24.76 -6.88 -12.22
CA PRO A 367 25.23 -5.54 -11.85
C PRO A 367 26.17 -4.96 -12.90
N ARG A 368 26.02 -3.67 -13.17
CA ARG A 368 26.89 -2.86 -14.00
C ARG A 368 27.67 -1.86 -13.13
N ALA A 369 28.70 -1.26 -13.66
CA ALA A 369 29.42 -0.22 -12.94
C ALA A 369 28.49 0.91 -12.49
N GLY A 370 28.52 1.24 -11.21
CA GLY A 370 27.67 2.26 -10.59
C GLY A 370 26.28 1.76 -10.14
N ASP A 371 25.91 0.49 -10.36
CA ASP A 371 24.69 -0.06 -9.80
C ASP A 371 24.80 -0.23 -8.26
N ASP A 372 23.70 -0.16 -7.49
CA ASP A 372 22.38 0.23 -7.97
C ASP A 372 22.25 1.75 -7.97
N ARG A 373 21.26 2.23 -8.74
CA ARG A 373 21.11 3.66 -9.04
C ARG A 373 19.71 4.17 -8.67
N LEU A 374 19.66 5.43 -8.24
CA LEU A 374 18.44 6.22 -8.23
C LEU A 374 18.41 7.08 -9.49
N ILE A 375 17.35 6.97 -10.27
CA ILE A 375 17.19 7.60 -11.58
C ILE A 375 15.94 8.46 -11.59
N GLU A 376 16.04 9.71 -12.02
CA GLU A 376 14.90 10.58 -12.29
C GLU A 376 14.46 10.40 -13.75
N VAL A 377 13.17 10.17 -13.95
CA VAL A 377 12.49 10.08 -15.25
C VAL A 377 11.65 11.34 -15.43
N THR A 378 11.95 12.13 -16.45
CA THR A 378 11.12 13.27 -16.85
C THR A 378 9.87 12.78 -17.57
N LEU A 379 8.71 13.31 -17.16
CA LEU A 379 7.43 12.96 -17.76
C LEU A 379 6.94 14.05 -18.73
N THR A 380 6.07 13.65 -19.65
CA THR A 380 5.33 14.52 -20.55
C THR A 380 3.91 14.00 -20.71
N PRO A 381 2.92 14.87 -20.98
CA PRO A 381 1.60 14.39 -21.37
C PRO A 381 1.71 13.48 -22.59
N ALA A 382 0.98 12.34 -22.56
CA ALA A 382 0.97 11.43 -23.70
C ALA A 382 0.23 12.06 -24.88
N ASP A 383 0.89 12.11 -26.04
CA ASP A 383 0.26 12.56 -27.29
C ASP A 383 -0.92 11.65 -27.65
N ALA A 384 -2.09 12.25 -27.87
CA ALA A 384 -3.29 11.54 -28.33
C ALA A 384 -3.07 10.79 -29.66
N ALA A 385 -2.03 11.14 -30.42
CA ALA A 385 -1.67 10.55 -31.69
C ALA A 385 -0.84 9.26 -31.64
N ARG A 386 -0.27 8.93 -30.45
CA ARG A 386 0.54 7.71 -30.25
C ARG A 386 -0.18 6.65 -29.40
N ARG A 387 -1.48 6.53 -29.54
CA ARG A 387 -2.20 5.41 -28.91
C ARG A 387 -1.89 4.13 -29.70
N PRO A 388 -1.25 3.11 -29.09
CA PRO A 388 -1.24 1.80 -29.71
C PRO A 388 -2.68 1.33 -29.86
N GLY A 389 -3.05 0.91 -31.07
CA GLY A 389 -4.37 0.41 -31.43
C GLY A 389 -4.63 -0.97 -30.86
#